data_dba8af8b62c41dec96713affa95db70b
#
_entry.id   dba8af8b62c41dec96713affa95db70b
#
_cell.length_a   1.000
_cell.length_b   1.000
_cell.length_c   1.000
_cell.angle_alpha   90.00
_cell.angle_beta   90.00
_cell.angle_gamma   90.00
#
_symmetry.space_group_name_H-M   'P 1'
#
loop_
_entity.id
_entity.type
_entity.pdbx_description
1 polymer ?
#
loop_
_entity_poly.entity_id
_entity_poly.type
_entity_poly.pdbx_seq_one_letter_code
_entity_poly.pdbx_strand_id
1 'polypeptide(L)'
;MDWQHYALPVAKHFWGEPSRRTEREIFWGSQNARKIDVQAGTWFDHELNVGGGVADLIRHHFPKANPAEWLRDEFGAEIDEADAAAWTLRPLPVAPRVTTYDYLRADGSVHLRVTRRDLADGTKTFSQALADGRKPTADPSYRPIPWRLNKIVAQADADLFIAEGEKACAALEQLGVLATTNPGGAKAWKPELAQYFAGRRCFVLPDNDVAGEAHAAQVMQTLAGVAAEVRLVRLPGLPEKGDAHDWIAAGGTREQLLQLCATAEVNAADITSSLPLRALSLEQLMQRPPAQWLVPGILPARATAAIWGPPGSFKTFLALDLMLHIAHARSWNGRDVDPGLVVYIAGEGVAGLRARAAAWHKHHNLQIADAQFLLVEEAVPLDDGGADALIQTVDALRQGREVKAVVYDTLARCLRGDENSAEDMGAAIRAIDQVRLHLDATQLVVAHQGKDAARGLRGSSALHGALDTSLQVRKHEMHAEVLHHKQKDAEELLPMWFELQRVEFQVHCLDDLEASLVPVLAAAPGGSTTQDKLLQALALAVVRWGRDDAPGWPGASCTLEEWRAVADELAALGGGSGESQQRAWRRGIATLERNKQVVVRGQRAGQLSGGLSGGLSGRGAE
;
A
#
# COMPACT_ATOMS: atom_id res chain seq x y z
N MET A 1 22.08 -22.17 55.60
CA MET A 1 23.51 -22.55 55.55
C MET A 1 24.09 -22.29 54.19
N ASP A 2 25.31 -21.80 54.10
CA ASP A 2 25.94 -21.40 52.84
C ASP A 2 26.64 -22.59 52.19
N TRP A 3 25.92 -23.30 51.32
CA TRP A 3 26.42 -24.47 50.55
C TRP A 3 27.35 -24.10 49.40
N GLN A 4 27.57 -22.78 49.18
CA GLN A 4 28.36 -22.23 48.10
C GLN A 4 29.80 -22.81 48.10
N HIS A 5 30.34 -23.07 49.30
CA HIS A 5 31.69 -23.63 49.42
C HIS A 5 31.87 -25.07 48.92
N TYR A 6 30.76 -25.84 48.74
CA TYR A 6 30.81 -27.17 48.12
C TYR A 6 30.74 -27.14 46.60
N ALA A 7 30.39 -26.01 45.97
CA ALA A 7 30.22 -25.91 44.53
C ALA A 7 31.49 -26.38 43.77
N LEU A 8 32.65 -25.89 44.16
CA LEU A 8 33.90 -26.24 43.50
C LEU A 8 34.34 -27.69 43.80
N PRO A 9 34.32 -28.20 45.03
CA PRO A 9 34.59 -29.60 45.29
C PRO A 9 33.68 -30.55 44.52
N VAL A 10 32.39 -30.33 44.51
CA VAL A 10 31.42 -31.15 43.78
C VAL A 10 31.64 -31.11 42.26
N ALA A 11 31.92 -29.93 41.70
CA ALA A 11 32.23 -29.83 40.29
C ALA A 11 33.55 -30.56 39.91
N LYS A 12 34.57 -30.48 40.77
CA LYS A 12 35.81 -31.25 40.55
C LYS A 12 35.57 -32.73 40.63
N HIS A 13 34.70 -33.19 41.51
CA HIS A 13 34.33 -34.60 41.60
C HIS A 13 33.72 -35.09 40.27
N PHE A 14 32.81 -34.32 39.66
CA PHE A 14 32.14 -34.72 38.42
C PHE A 14 32.92 -34.43 37.15
N TRP A 15 33.63 -33.30 37.09
CA TRP A 15 34.23 -32.79 35.87
C TRP A 15 35.76 -32.83 35.84
N GLY A 16 36.40 -33.30 36.95
CA GLY A 16 37.87 -33.34 37.09
C GLY A 16 38.47 -31.95 37.31
N GLU A 17 39.74 -31.79 36.93
CA GLU A 17 40.43 -30.52 37.10
C GLU A 17 39.97 -29.47 36.08
N PRO A 18 39.83 -28.21 36.49
CA PRO A 18 39.37 -27.12 35.62
C PRO A 18 40.38 -26.74 34.55
N SER A 19 39.90 -26.35 33.39
CA SER A 19 40.71 -25.90 32.25
C SER A 19 41.15 -24.42 32.35
N ARG A 20 40.37 -23.61 33.07
CA ARG A 20 40.63 -22.19 33.27
C ARG A 20 40.01 -21.69 34.58
N ARG A 21 40.65 -20.70 35.20
CA ARG A 21 40.19 -20.07 36.45
C ARG A 21 40.33 -18.55 36.40
N THR A 22 39.33 -17.85 36.89
CA THR A 22 39.37 -16.44 37.25
C THR A 22 39.12 -16.26 38.75
N GLU A 23 39.15 -15.04 39.28
CA GLU A 23 38.83 -14.79 40.71
C GLU A 23 37.41 -15.21 41.11
N ARG A 24 36.45 -15.16 40.19
CA ARG A 24 35.04 -15.42 40.43
C ARG A 24 34.53 -16.69 39.75
N GLU A 25 35.00 -17.00 38.53
CA GLU A 25 34.50 -18.10 37.73
C GLU A 25 35.59 -19.13 37.42
N ILE A 26 35.22 -20.40 37.45
CA ILE A 26 36.08 -21.53 37.11
C ILE A 26 35.42 -22.32 35.98
N PHE A 27 36.20 -22.74 35.00
CA PHE A 27 35.70 -23.31 33.74
C PHE A 27 36.29 -24.71 33.47
N TRP A 28 35.48 -25.56 32.80
CA TRP A 28 35.83 -26.90 32.34
C TRP A 28 35.48 -27.11 30.86
N GLY A 29 36.19 -28.02 30.23
CA GLY A 29 35.96 -28.43 28.85
C GLY A 29 36.60 -27.53 27.80
N SER A 30 36.56 -27.99 26.56
CA SER A 30 36.98 -27.21 25.41
C SER A 30 36.02 -26.03 25.20
N GLN A 31 36.55 -24.81 25.04
CA GLN A 31 35.77 -23.59 24.87
C GLN A 31 34.95 -23.16 26.11
N ASN A 32 35.36 -23.55 27.33
CA ASN A 32 34.66 -23.20 28.57
C ASN A 32 33.19 -23.68 28.61
N ALA A 33 32.94 -24.88 28.15
CA ALA A 33 31.60 -25.46 28.06
C ALA A 33 30.84 -25.49 29.39
N ARG A 34 31.56 -25.60 30.52
CA ARG A 34 30.99 -25.60 31.86
C ARG A 34 31.67 -24.57 32.73
N LYS A 35 30.93 -23.96 33.64
CA LYS A 35 31.49 -23.00 34.59
C LYS A 35 30.82 -23.06 35.97
N ILE A 36 31.58 -22.62 36.98
CA ILE A 36 31.06 -22.32 38.32
C ILE A 36 31.36 -20.88 38.67
N ASP A 37 30.39 -20.20 39.25
CA ASP A 37 30.57 -18.96 39.99
C ASP A 37 30.82 -19.34 41.45
N VAL A 38 32.06 -19.21 41.91
CA VAL A 38 32.46 -19.63 43.26
C VAL A 38 31.91 -18.74 44.36
N GLN A 39 31.52 -17.48 44.04
CA GLN A 39 30.92 -16.57 45.01
C GLN A 39 29.41 -16.83 45.16
N ALA A 40 28.74 -17.12 44.07
CA ALA A 40 27.32 -17.45 44.07
C ALA A 40 27.04 -18.93 44.40
N GLY A 41 28.04 -19.82 44.36
CA GLY A 41 27.88 -21.25 44.55
C GLY A 41 27.02 -21.90 43.45
N THR A 42 26.99 -21.30 42.26
CA THR A 42 26.18 -21.75 41.13
C THR A 42 27.04 -22.27 40.00
N TRP A 43 26.48 -23.22 39.26
CA TRP A 43 27.12 -23.80 38.08
C TRP A 43 26.26 -23.58 36.81
N PHE A 44 26.91 -23.66 35.67
CA PHE A 44 26.26 -23.60 34.38
C PHE A 44 27.01 -24.46 33.32
N ASP A 45 26.27 -25.27 32.59
CA ASP A 45 26.74 -26.01 31.41
C ASP A 45 26.19 -25.33 30.16
N HIS A 46 27.08 -24.71 29.38
CA HIS A 46 26.73 -23.97 28.16
C HIS A 46 26.35 -24.90 27.00
N GLU A 47 26.78 -26.15 26.98
CA GLU A 47 26.42 -27.12 25.94
C GLU A 47 25.01 -27.63 26.13
N LEU A 48 24.64 -27.89 27.37
CA LEU A 48 23.31 -28.38 27.74
C LEU A 48 22.33 -27.28 28.09
N ASN A 49 22.84 -26.06 28.31
CA ASN A 49 22.08 -24.87 28.75
C ASN A 49 21.31 -25.13 30.04
N VAL A 50 21.98 -25.78 30.98
CA VAL A 50 21.44 -26.10 32.32
C VAL A 50 22.36 -25.57 33.39
N GLY A 51 21.80 -25.23 34.54
CA GLY A 51 22.57 -24.72 35.66
C GLY A 51 21.76 -24.72 36.96
N GLY A 52 22.37 -24.31 38.02
CA GLY A 52 21.71 -24.25 39.33
C GLY A 52 22.69 -24.15 40.48
N GLY A 53 22.25 -24.51 41.67
CA GLY A 53 23.11 -24.65 42.87
C GLY A 53 23.80 -26.02 42.98
N VAL A 54 24.47 -26.20 44.09
CA VAL A 54 25.21 -27.47 44.37
C VAL A 54 24.29 -28.69 44.33
N ALA A 55 23.10 -28.61 44.91
CA ALA A 55 22.12 -29.70 44.89
C ALA A 55 21.65 -30.05 43.47
N ASP A 56 21.49 -29.03 42.61
CA ASP A 56 21.10 -29.23 41.21
C ASP A 56 22.24 -29.91 40.42
N LEU A 57 23.50 -29.61 40.73
CA LEU A 57 24.67 -30.28 40.14
C LEU A 57 24.72 -31.76 40.48
N ILE A 58 24.50 -32.12 41.77
CA ILE A 58 24.46 -33.49 42.22
C ILE A 58 23.33 -34.26 41.53
N ARG A 59 22.12 -33.67 41.47
CA ARG A 59 20.98 -34.30 40.79
C ARG A 59 21.16 -34.40 39.29
N HIS A 60 21.88 -33.48 38.68
CA HIS A 60 22.20 -33.54 37.26
C HIS A 60 22.99 -34.82 36.93
N HIS A 61 23.93 -35.20 37.80
CA HIS A 61 24.73 -36.43 37.64
C HIS A 61 24.07 -37.66 38.23
N PHE A 62 23.33 -37.50 39.33
CA PHE A 62 22.62 -38.58 40.04
C PHE A 62 21.15 -38.21 40.26
N PRO A 63 20.28 -38.38 39.26
CA PRO A 63 18.88 -37.91 39.32
C PRO A 63 18.04 -38.46 40.47
N LYS A 64 18.43 -39.61 41.02
CA LYS A 64 17.73 -40.29 42.13
C LYS A 64 18.39 -40.08 43.49
N ALA A 65 19.55 -39.45 43.54
CA ALA A 65 20.25 -39.23 44.80
C ALA A 65 19.60 -38.12 45.63
N ASN A 66 19.60 -38.25 46.93
CA ASN A 66 19.36 -37.15 47.85
C ASN A 66 20.65 -36.33 47.94
N PRO A 67 20.69 -35.07 47.47
CA PRO A 67 21.91 -34.27 47.48
C PRO A 67 22.54 -34.09 48.85
N ALA A 68 21.71 -33.99 49.89
CA ALA A 68 22.18 -33.85 51.25
C ALA A 68 22.87 -35.11 51.79
N GLU A 69 22.29 -36.27 51.54
CA GLU A 69 22.91 -37.57 51.89
C GLU A 69 24.20 -37.76 51.10
N TRP A 70 24.18 -37.49 49.79
CA TRP A 70 25.36 -37.63 48.93
C TRP A 70 26.51 -36.71 49.39
N LEU A 71 26.25 -35.45 49.75
CA LEU A 71 27.26 -34.54 50.29
C LEU A 71 27.80 -35.00 51.65
N ARG A 72 26.95 -35.57 52.49
CA ARG A 72 27.37 -36.13 53.77
C ARG A 72 28.32 -37.34 53.57
N ASP A 73 27.96 -38.22 52.66
CA ASP A 73 28.72 -39.44 52.39
C ASP A 73 30.05 -39.16 51.70
N GLU A 74 30.07 -38.29 50.69
CA GLU A 74 31.26 -38.02 49.87
C GLU A 74 32.18 -36.95 50.46
N PHE A 75 31.64 -35.95 51.16
CA PHE A 75 32.39 -34.79 51.65
C PHE A 75 32.31 -34.56 53.16
N GLY A 76 31.62 -35.43 53.90
CA GLY A 76 31.45 -35.28 55.37
C GLY A 76 30.67 -34.02 55.74
N ALA A 77 29.76 -33.53 54.90
CA ALA A 77 29.05 -32.32 55.09
C ALA A 77 28.05 -32.41 56.26
N GLU A 78 28.08 -31.47 57.21
CA GLU A 78 27.06 -31.34 58.24
C GLU A 78 25.85 -30.56 57.65
N ILE A 79 24.73 -31.26 57.45
CA ILE A 79 23.53 -30.75 56.79
C ILE A 79 22.35 -30.81 57.73
N ASP A 80 21.65 -29.67 57.90
CA ASP A 80 20.41 -29.57 58.68
C ASP A 80 19.29 -30.36 57.96
N GLU A 81 18.48 -31.10 58.72
CA GLU A 81 17.34 -31.87 58.20
C GLU A 81 16.28 -31.00 57.49
N ALA A 82 16.07 -29.74 57.95
CA ALA A 82 15.14 -28.83 57.32
C ALA A 82 15.63 -28.39 55.90
N ASP A 83 16.93 -28.12 55.75
CA ASP A 83 17.54 -27.77 54.48
C ASP A 83 17.53 -28.98 53.53
N ALA A 84 17.78 -30.21 54.06
CA ALA A 84 17.70 -31.44 53.30
C ALA A 84 16.29 -31.73 52.75
N ALA A 85 15.24 -31.48 53.56
CA ALA A 85 13.85 -31.63 53.15
C ALA A 85 13.42 -30.57 52.09
N ALA A 86 13.90 -29.34 52.20
CA ALA A 86 13.64 -28.31 51.22
C ALA A 86 14.24 -28.62 49.83
N TRP A 87 15.31 -29.37 49.76
CA TRP A 87 15.95 -29.79 48.52
C TRP A 87 15.26 -30.94 47.82
N THR A 88 14.61 -31.84 48.55
CA THR A 88 13.83 -32.94 47.99
C THR A 88 12.56 -32.51 47.27
N LEU A 89 12.05 -31.31 47.55
CA LEU A 89 10.81 -30.74 46.95
C LEU A 89 11.01 -29.93 45.66
N ARG A 90 12.24 -29.62 45.25
CA ARG A 90 12.49 -28.93 43.98
C ARG A 90 12.42 -29.89 42.80
N PRO A 91 11.60 -29.60 41.75
CA PRO A 91 11.59 -30.39 40.53
C PRO A 91 12.97 -30.29 39.85
N LEU A 92 13.43 -31.42 39.31
CA LEU A 92 14.66 -31.45 38.51
C LEU A 92 14.55 -30.52 37.31
N PRO A 93 15.62 -29.82 36.92
CA PRO A 93 15.65 -29.06 35.66
C PRO A 93 15.29 -30.03 34.51
N VAL A 94 14.26 -29.68 33.77
CA VAL A 94 13.90 -30.46 32.58
C VAL A 94 14.96 -30.17 31.51
N ALA A 95 15.61 -31.23 31.04
CA ALA A 95 16.59 -31.10 29.97
C ALA A 95 15.94 -30.46 28.73
N PRO A 96 16.60 -29.50 28.07
CA PRO A 96 16.06 -28.88 26.89
C PRO A 96 15.81 -29.94 25.80
N ARG A 97 14.67 -29.77 25.10
CA ARG A 97 14.42 -30.57 23.90
C ARG A 97 15.35 -30.06 22.80
N VAL A 98 16.27 -30.94 22.36
CA VAL A 98 17.23 -30.59 21.29
C VAL A 98 16.74 -31.18 19.96
N THR A 99 16.66 -30.34 18.95
CA THR A 99 16.33 -30.72 17.57
C THR A 99 17.44 -30.23 16.65
N THR A 100 17.94 -31.07 15.76
CA THR A 100 18.97 -30.71 14.79
C THR A 100 18.43 -30.73 13.37
N TYR A 101 18.83 -29.74 12.58
CA TYR A 101 18.51 -29.64 11.16
C TYR A 101 19.80 -29.53 10.35
N ASP A 102 20.06 -30.57 9.54
CA ASP A 102 21.23 -30.62 8.69
C ASP A 102 20.91 -30.02 7.32
N TYR A 103 21.67 -29.03 6.92
CA TYR A 103 21.70 -28.47 5.59
C TYR A 103 22.68 -29.26 4.74
N LEU A 104 22.15 -30.04 3.82
CA LEU A 104 22.93 -30.93 2.97
C LEU A 104 23.24 -30.29 1.63
N ARG A 105 24.48 -30.45 1.15
CA ARG A 105 24.83 -30.09 -0.24
C ARG A 105 24.13 -31.04 -1.21
N ALA A 106 24.23 -30.74 -2.50
CA ALA A 106 23.64 -31.57 -3.56
C ALA A 106 24.12 -33.04 -3.52
N ASP A 107 25.35 -33.24 -3.13
CA ASP A 107 25.99 -34.58 -2.98
C ASP A 107 25.58 -35.31 -1.70
N GLY A 108 24.74 -34.70 -0.84
CA GLY A 108 24.30 -35.25 0.43
C GLY A 108 25.25 -35.01 1.62
N SER A 109 26.41 -34.41 1.42
CA SER A 109 27.32 -34.03 2.51
C SER A 109 26.77 -32.91 3.36
N VAL A 110 27.05 -32.91 4.67
CA VAL A 110 26.63 -31.87 5.61
C VAL A 110 27.40 -30.58 5.29
N HIS A 111 26.68 -29.49 5.02
CA HIS A 111 27.21 -28.15 4.86
C HIS A 111 27.14 -27.33 6.15
N LEU A 112 25.97 -27.37 6.79
CA LEU A 112 25.69 -26.66 8.03
C LEU A 112 24.75 -27.48 8.90
N ARG A 113 24.94 -27.43 10.21
CA ARG A 113 24.02 -27.98 11.21
C ARG A 113 23.42 -26.85 12.03
N VAL A 114 22.11 -26.74 12.05
CA VAL A 114 21.37 -25.85 12.93
C VAL A 114 20.84 -26.68 14.10
N THR A 115 21.14 -26.26 15.32
CA THR A 115 20.67 -26.93 16.54
C THR A 115 19.72 -25.98 17.26
N ARG A 116 18.47 -26.40 17.39
CA ARG A 116 17.43 -25.74 18.18
C ARG A 116 17.33 -26.38 19.54
N ARG A 117 17.30 -25.61 20.60
CA ARG A 117 17.03 -26.02 21.98
C ARG A 117 15.81 -25.31 22.50
N ASP A 118 14.77 -26.06 22.82
CA ASP A 118 13.57 -25.53 23.49
C ASP A 118 13.79 -25.71 25.00
N LEU A 119 13.84 -24.59 25.73
CA LEU A 119 14.09 -24.56 27.17
C LEU A 119 12.79 -24.74 27.96
N ALA A 120 12.93 -25.12 29.23
CA ALA A 120 11.78 -25.38 30.12
C ALA A 120 10.91 -24.14 30.39
N ASP A 121 11.45 -22.93 30.23
CA ASP A 121 10.76 -21.66 30.37
C ASP A 121 10.01 -21.23 29.10
N GLY A 122 10.00 -22.06 28.05
CA GLY A 122 9.40 -21.80 26.75
C GLY A 122 10.28 -20.99 25.81
N THR A 123 11.46 -20.55 26.22
CA THR A 123 12.41 -19.84 25.35
C THR A 123 13.09 -20.81 24.38
N LYS A 124 13.54 -20.26 23.23
CA LYS A 124 14.21 -21.04 22.18
C LYS A 124 15.59 -20.45 21.92
N THR A 125 16.59 -21.31 21.83
CA THR A 125 17.95 -20.91 21.43
C THR A 125 18.38 -21.67 20.19
N PHE A 126 19.17 -21.02 19.34
CA PHE A 126 19.68 -21.61 18.11
C PHE A 126 21.20 -21.48 18.06
N SER A 127 21.86 -22.51 17.59
CA SER A 127 23.28 -22.47 17.27
C SER A 127 23.56 -23.10 15.91
N GLN A 128 24.58 -22.59 15.22
CA GLN A 128 24.96 -23.04 13.87
C GLN A 128 26.42 -23.51 13.90
N ALA A 129 26.69 -24.64 13.27
CA ALA A 129 28.04 -25.18 13.10
C ALA A 129 28.22 -25.76 11.69
N LEU A 130 29.36 -25.51 11.09
CA LEU A 130 29.80 -26.18 9.86
C LEU A 130 30.09 -27.65 10.11
N ALA A 131 30.29 -28.45 9.05
CA ALA A 131 30.58 -29.88 9.16
C ALA A 131 31.81 -30.18 10.02
N ASP A 132 32.77 -29.27 10.11
CA ASP A 132 33.98 -29.37 10.93
C ASP A 132 33.82 -28.81 12.35
N GLY A 133 32.61 -28.41 12.74
CA GLY A 133 32.27 -27.85 14.05
C GLY A 133 32.54 -26.36 14.22
N ARG A 134 33.17 -25.68 13.26
CA ARG A 134 33.39 -24.22 13.32
C ARG A 134 32.09 -23.45 13.10
N LYS A 135 32.02 -22.20 13.62
CA LYS A 135 30.89 -21.30 13.34
C LYS A 135 30.99 -20.80 11.89
N PRO A 136 29.86 -20.61 11.18
CA PRO A 136 29.87 -20.05 9.83
C PRO A 136 30.55 -18.68 9.72
N THR A 137 30.46 -17.84 10.77
CA THR A 137 31.13 -16.54 10.85
C THR A 137 32.64 -16.61 10.91
N ALA A 138 33.21 -17.78 11.22
CA ALA A 138 34.66 -17.99 11.25
C ALA A 138 35.23 -18.46 9.90
N ASP A 139 34.38 -18.65 8.90
CA ASP A 139 34.79 -19.05 7.54
C ASP A 139 34.37 -17.98 6.50
N PRO A 140 35.32 -17.17 5.99
CA PRO A 140 35.00 -16.17 4.97
C PRO A 140 34.50 -16.74 3.65
N SER A 141 34.73 -18.02 3.39
CA SER A 141 34.25 -18.71 2.19
C SER A 141 32.85 -19.29 2.33
N TYR A 142 32.26 -19.25 3.53
CA TYR A 142 30.93 -19.77 3.76
C TYR A 142 29.88 -19.05 2.88
N ARG A 143 29.08 -19.83 2.20
CA ARG A 143 27.90 -19.35 1.45
C ARG A 143 26.69 -20.14 1.91
N PRO A 144 25.58 -19.48 2.23
CA PRO A 144 24.36 -20.17 2.65
C PRO A 144 23.78 -21.01 1.51
N ILE A 145 23.21 -22.14 1.87
CA ILE A 145 22.43 -22.99 0.96
C ILE A 145 21.02 -23.15 1.54
N PRO A 146 20.00 -23.41 0.68
CA PRO A 146 18.66 -23.69 1.19
C PRO A 146 18.62 -25.05 1.91
N TRP A 147 17.76 -25.16 2.91
CA TRP A 147 17.50 -26.45 3.56
C TRP A 147 16.98 -27.46 2.53
N ARG A 148 17.36 -28.71 2.63
CA ARG A 148 17.00 -29.76 1.66
C ARG A 148 17.52 -29.54 0.22
N LEU A 149 18.65 -28.85 0.03
CA LEU A 149 19.20 -28.63 -1.31
C LEU A 149 19.37 -29.94 -2.10
N ASN A 150 19.80 -31.03 -1.45
CA ASN A 150 19.90 -32.34 -2.10
C ASN A 150 18.55 -32.84 -2.67
N LYS A 151 17.42 -32.61 -1.99
CA LYS A 151 16.08 -32.96 -2.49
C LYS A 151 15.63 -31.97 -3.58
N ILE A 152 15.94 -30.67 -3.42
CA ILE A 152 15.65 -29.64 -4.42
C ILE A 152 16.30 -30.01 -5.75
N VAL A 153 17.57 -30.38 -5.75
CA VAL A 153 18.30 -30.78 -6.97
C VAL A 153 17.75 -32.09 -7.55
N ALA A 154 17.42 -33.07 -6.70
CA ALA A 154 16.90 -34.37 -7.15
C ALA A 154 15.48 -34.27 -7.76
N GLN A 155 14.70 -33.26 -7.43
CA GLN A 155 13.30 -33.07 -7.87
C GLN A 155 13.18 -31.74 -8.63
N ALA A 156 13.83 -31.64 -9.78
CA ALA A 156 13.94 -30.39 -10.54
C ALA A 156 12.59 -29.80 -10.97
N ASP A 157 11.62 -30.63 -11.30
CA ASP A 157 10.30 -30.22 -11.80
C ASP A 157 9.22 -30.08 -10.71
N ALA A 158 9.57 -30.39 -9.43
CA ALA A 158 8.60 -30.27 -8.34
C ALA A 158 8.36 -28.83 -7.94
N ASP A 159 7.11 -28.54 -7.56
CA ASP A 159 6.74 -27.30 -6.91
C ASP A 159 7.49 -27.16 -5.58
N LEU A 160 8.02 -25.99 -5.30
CA LEU A 160 8.86 -25.73 -4.15
C LEU A 160 8.19 -24.74 -3.18
N PHE A 161 7.96 -25.20 -1.96
CA PHE A 161 7.35 -24.40 -0.90
C PHE A 161 8.44 -23.76 -0.03
N ILE A 162 8.32 -22.47 0.26
CA ILE A 162 9.29 -21.71 1.05
C ILE A 162 8.58 -21.17 2.29
N ALA A 163 9.03 -21.60 3.47
CA ALA A 163 8.54 -21.13 4.76
C ALA A 163 9.69 -20.55 5.60
N GLU A 164 9.38 -19.83 6.68
CA GLU A 164 10.38 -19.11 7.47
C GLU A 164 11.36 -20.00 8.22
N GLY A 165 10.91 -21.17 8.68
CA GLY A 165 11.72 -22.04 9.53
C GLY A 165 11.67 -23.53 9.20
N GLU A 166 12.71 -24.27 9.65
CA GLU A 166 12.86 -25.69 9.38
C GLU A 166 11.71 -26.54 9.96
N LYS A 167 11.09 -26.11 11.08
CA LYS A 167 9.95 -26.78 11.70
C LYS A 167 8.72 -26.74 10.78
N ALA A 168 8.42 -25.57 10.23
CA ALA A 168 7.31 -25.36 9.29
C ALA A 168 7.53 -26.17 8.01
N CYS A 169 8.75 -26.14 7.46
CA CYS A 169 9.12 -26.94 6.29
C CYS A 169 9.00 -28.45 6.54
N ALA A 170 9.43 -28.94 7.71
CA ALA A 170 9.30 -30.34 8.07
C ALA A 170 7.82 -30.78 8.18
N ALA A 171 6.94 -29.90 8.64
CA ALA A 171 5.51 -30.17 8.66
C ALA A 171 4.92 -30.21 7.25
N LEU A 172 5.31 -29.29 6.36
CA LEU A 172 4.91 -29.29 4.95
C LEU A 172 5.38 -30.58 4.24
N GLU A 173 6.59 -31.07 4.52
CA GLU A 173 7.06 -32.35 3.98
C GLU A 173 6.17 -33.54 4.40
N GLN A 174 5.51 -33.50 5.56
CA GLN A 174 4.55 -34.53 5.99
C GLN A 174 3.29 -34.55 5.12
N LEU A 175 2.92 -33.41 4.52
CA LEU A 175 1.87 -33.36 3.50
C LEU A 175 2.34 -33.85 2.12
N GLY A 176 3.61 -34.28 1.99
CA GLY A 176 4.17 -34.79 0.74
C GLY A 176 4.51 -33.70 -0.29
N VAL A 177 4.79 -32.47 0.15
CA VAL A 177 5.29 -31.39 -0.70
C VAL A 177 6.76 -31.12 -0.43
N LEU A 178 7.50 -30.64 -1.42
CA LEU A 178 8.91 -30.26 -1.25
C LEU A 178 8.99 -28.88 -0.62
N ALA A 179 9.58 -28.79 0.57
CA ALA A 179 9.66 -27.53 1.32
C ALA A 179 11.10 -27.17 1.70
N THR A 180 11.38 -25.88 1.78
CA THR A 180 12.70 -25.33 2.09
C THR A 180 12.61 -24.02 2.87
N THR A 181 13.75 -23.67 3.50
CA THR A 181 13.99 -22.41 4.19
C THR A 181 15.46 -22.02 4.10
N ASN A 182 15.80 -20.83 4.54
CA ASN A 182 17.19 -20.39 4.69
C ASN A 182 17.71 -20.61 6.13
N PRO A 183 19.02 -20.76 6.33
CA PRO A 183 19.58 -20.82 7.67
C PRO A 183 19.52 -19.45 8.36
N GLY A 184 19.05 -19.42 9.62
CA GLY A 184 19.04 -18.23 10.47
C GLY A 184 17.73 -17.45 10.51
N GLY A 185 16.64 -17.99 9.96
CA GLY A 185 15.29 -17.43 10.04
C GLY A 185 15.05 -16.20 9.16
N ALA A 186 13.93 -15.51 9.37
CA ALA A 186 13.40 -14.43 8.53
C ALA A 186 14.42 -13.35 8.11
N LYS A 187 15.26 -12.91 9.03
CA LYS A 187 16.21 -11.80 8.79
C LYS A 187 17.50 -12.23 8.06
N ALA A 188 17.67 -13.52 7.79
CA ALA A 188 18.91 -14.05 7.25
C ALA A 188 18.84 -14.49 5.79
N TRP A 189 17.74 -14.21 5.09
CA TRP A 189 17.62 -14.47 3.66
C TRP A 189 18.69 -13.68 2.88
N LYS A 190 19.34 -14.34 1.94
CA LYS A 190 20.42 -13.77 1.12
C LYS A 190 20.10 -13.87 -0.37
N PRO A 191 20.36 -12.83 -1.17
CA PRO A 191 20.10 -12.85 -2.63
C PRO A 191 20.80 -14.00 -3.35
N GLU A 192 21.97 -14.45 -2.86
CA GLU A 192 22.73 -15.55 -3.46
C GLU A 192 21.98 -16.90 -3.43
N LEU A 193 20.95 -17.01 -2.58
CA LEU A 193 20.09 -18.20 -2.55
C LEU A 193 19.27 -18.35 -3.83
N ALA A 194 18.95 -17.27 -4.54
CA ALA A 194 18.10 -17.28 -5.73
C ALA A 194 18.54 -18.28 -6.80
N GLN A 195 19.85 -18.51 -6.96
CA GLN A 195 20.38 -19.45 -7.93
C GLN A 195 19.83 -20.89 -7.82
N TYR A 196 19.41 -21.30 -6.61
CA TYR A 196 18.86 -22.64 -6.37
C TYR A 196 17.39 -22.78 -6.74
N PHE A 197 16.73 -21.68 -7.09
CA PHE A 197 15.32 -21.58 -7.42
C PHE A 197 15.09 -21.28 -8.90
N ALA A 198 16.16 -21.18 -9.71
CA ALA A 198 16.06 -20.83 -11.12
C ALA A 198 15.15 -21.79 -11.89
N GLY A 199 14.20 -21.21 -12.66
CA GLY A 199 13.27 -21.95 -13.50
C GLY A 199 12.20 -22.76 -12.76
N ARG A 200 12.03 -22.59 -11.44
CA ARG A 200 11.07 -23.35 -10.62
C ARG A 200 9.78 -22.57 -10.37
N ARG A 201 8.70 -23.29 -10.08
CA ARG A 201 7.49 -22.72 -9.47
C ARG A 201 7.67 -22.74 -7.95
N CYS A 202 7.61 -21.55 -7.34
CA CYS A 202 7.83 -21.35 -5.91
C CYS A 202 6.56 -20.80 -5.24
N PHE A 203 6.22 -21.35 -4.07
CA PHE A 203 5.11 -20.91 -3.24
C PHE A 203 5.66 -20.45 -1.89
N VAL A 204 5.51 -19.17 -1.58
CA VAL A 204 6.02 -18.56 -0.36
C VAL A 204 4.90 -18.49 0.67
N LEU A 205 5.14 -19.09 1.85
CA LEU A 205 4.18 -19.13 2.95
C LEU A 205 4.71 -18.29 4.12
N PRO A 206 4.18 -17.07 4.32
CA PRO A 206 4.57 -16.24 5.45
C PRO A 206 4.01 -16.76 6.76
N ASP A 207 4.75 -16.57 7.86
CA ASP A 207 4.21 -16.64 9.20
C ASP A 207 3.23 -15.46 9.40
N ASN A 208 2.20 -15.61 10.24
CA ASN A 208 1.16 -14.62 10.45
C ASN A 208 1.63 -13.51 11.41
N ASP A 209 2.70 -12.80 11.02
CA ASP A 209 3.19 -11.61 11.70
C ASP A 209 3.97 -10.67 10.75
N VAL A 210 4.32 -9.49 11.25
CA VAL A 210 5.03 -8.47 10.47
C VAL A 210 6.40 -8.96 9.96
N ALA A 211 7.09 -9.80 10.72
CA ALA A 211 8.40 -10.33 10.33
C ALA A 211 8.26 -11.37 9.21
N GLY A 212 7.25 -12.24 9.28
CA GLY A 212 6.93 -13.24 8.26
C GLY A 212 6.53 -12.59 6.93
N GLU A 213 5.69 -11.56 6.95
CA GLU A 213 5.32 -10.81 5.74
C GLU A 213 6.54 -10.12 5.12
N ALA A 214 7.40 -9.50 5.93
CA ALA A 214 8.62 -8.86 5.45
C ALA A 214 9.62 -9.89 4.85
N HIS A 215 9.73 -11.07 5.47
CA HIS A 215 10.54 -12.17 4.94
C HIS A 215 10.00 -12.68 3.61
N ALA A 216 8.68 -12.92 3.52
CA ALA A 216 8.04 -13.36 2.29
C ALA A 216 8.24 -12.36 1.15
N ALA A 217 8.10 -11.07 1.42
CA ALA A 217 8.36 -10.01 0.45
C ALA A 217 9.81 -10.03 -0.06
N GLN A 218 10.79 -10.19 0.84
CA GLN A 218 12.19 -10.29 0.48
C GLN A 218 12.48 -11.53 -0.39
N VAL A 219 11.91 -12.69 -0.04
CA VAL A 219 12.02 -13.94 -0.81
C VAL A 219 11.45 -13.74 -2.21
N MET A 220 10.22 -13.24 -2.32
CA MET A 220 9.54 -13.03 -3.61
C MET A 220 10.32 -12.05 -4.48
N GLN A 221 10.79 -10.92 -3.92
CA GLN A 221 11.62 -9.96 -4.65
C GLN A 221 12.91 -10.59 -5.16
N THR A 222 13.57 -11.41 -4.35
CA THR A 222 14.83 -12.06 -4.70
C THR A 222 14.64 -13.09 -5.83
N LEU A 223 13.48 -13.78 -5.84
CA LEU A 223 13.16 -14.81 -6.81
C LEU A 223 12.51 -14.28 -8.10
N ALA A 224 12.06 -13.02 -8.09
CA ALA A 224 11.48 -12.37 -9.27
C ALA A 224 12.49 -12.37 -10.43
N GLY A 225 12.06 -12.90 -11.58
CA GLY A 225 12.91 -13.01 -12.77
C GLY A 225 13.94 -14.13 -12.74
N VAL A 226 14.04 -14.90 -11.63
CA VAL A 226 14.91 -16.08 -11.49
C VAL A 226 14.09 -17.36 -11.49
N ALA A 227 13.07 -17.43 -10.66
CA ALA A 227 12.10 -18.54 -10.65
C ALA A 227 11.15 -18.41 -11.87
N ALA A 228 10.62 -19.51 -12.36
CA ALA A 228 9.63 -19.50 -13.43
C ALA A 228 8.31 -18.85 -12.98
N GLU A 229 7.96 -19.07 -11.73
CA GLU A 229 6.76 -18.52 -11.11
C GLU A 229 6.96 -18.40 -9.60
N VAL A 230 6.51 -17.30 -8.99
CA VAL A 230 6.49 -17.14 -7.54
C VAL A 230 5.10 -16.67 -7.11
N ARG A 231 4.49 -17.39 -6.15
CA ARG A 231 3.19 -17.04 -5.58
C ARG A 231 3.28 -16.89 -4.06
N LEU A 232 2.58 -15.91 -3.53
CA LEU A 232 2.39 -15.75 -2.10
C LEU A 232 1.12 -16.50 -1.67
N VAL A 233 1.27 -17.43 -0.71
CA VAL A 233 0.17 -18.26 -0.21
C VAL A 233 -0.03 -18.01 1.27
N ARG A 234 -1.08 -17.27 1.62
CA ARG A 234 -1.46 -17.05 3.02
C ARG A 234 -2.37 -18.18 3.50
N LEU A 235 -1.96 -18.81 4.60
CA LEU A 235 -2.72 -19.90 5.21
C LEU A 235 -3.85 -19.31 6.07
N PRO A 236 -5.12 -19.68 5.84
CA PRO A 236 -6.25 -19.11 6.57
C PRO A 236 -6.33 -19.64 8.00
N GLY A 237 -6.84 -18.81 8.92
CA GLY A 237 -7.11 -19.23 10.31
C GLY A 237 -5.88 -19.36 11.21
N LEU A 238 -4.72 -18.86 10.80
CA LEU A 238 -3.54 -18.82 11.65
C LEU A 238 -3.73 -17.85 12.82
N PRO A 239 -3.34 -18.22 14.04
CA PRO A 239 -3.24 -17.27 15.15
C PRO A 239 -2.12 -16.26 14.88
N GLU A 240 -2.07 -15.19 15.68
CA GLU A 240 -0.93 -14.26 15.67
C GLU A 240 0.40 -15.02 15.88
N LYS A 241 1.39 -14.80 15.03
CA LYS A 241 2.67 -15.52 14.98
C LYS A 241 2.57 -17.01 14.66
N GLY A 242 1.42 -17.45 14.13
CA GLY A 242 1.24 -18.84 13.67
C GLY A 242 1.99 -19.08 12.36
N ASP A 243 2.47 -20.33 12.21
CA ASP A 243 3.24 -20.79 11.06
C ASP A 243 2.52 -21.95 10.32
N ALA A 244 3.12 -22.44 9.24
CA ALA A 244 2.58 -23.57 8.49
C ALA A 244 2.45 -24.87 9.33
N HIS A 245 3.30 -25.08 10.34
CA HIS A 245 3.16 -26.20 11.27
C HIS A 245 1.86 -26.07 12.09
N ASP A 246 1.52 -24.87 12.55
CA ASP A 246 0.32 -24.64 13.35
C ASP A 246 -0.94 -24.83 12.50
N TRP A 247 -0.92 -24.40 11.24
CA TRP A 247 -2.00 -24.65 10.30
C TRP A 247 -2.24 -26.15 10.05
N ILE A 248 -1.17 -26.91 9.86
CA ILE A 248 -1.24 -28.36 9.69
C ILE A 248 -1.74 -29.03 10.96
N ALA A 249 -1.25 -28.60 12.14
CA ALA A 249 -1.70 -29.09 13.43
C ALA A 249 -3.19 -28.82 13.69
N ALA A 250 -3.74 -27.74 13.14
CA ALA A 250 -5.16 -27.41 13.18
C ALA A 250 -6.01 -28.20 12.16
N GLY A 251 -5.42 -29.13 11.39
CA GLY A 251 -6.13 -30.00 10.45
C GLY A 251 -6.01 -29.59 8.98
N GLY A 252 -5.10 -28.69 8.64
CA GLY A 252 -4.79 -28.33 7.26
C GLY A 252 -4.31 -29.52 6.44
N THR A 253 -4.87 -29.72 5.24
CA THR A 253 -4.57 -30.86 4.39
C THR A 253 -3.78 -30.46 3.13
N ARG A 254 -3.19 -31.46 2.47
CA ARG A 254 -2.51 -31.25 1.18
C ARG A 254 -3.44 -30.67 0.12
N GLU A 255 -4.66 -31.17 0.02
CA GLU A 255 -5.65 -30.75 -0.95
C GLU A 255 -6.01 -29.27 -0.75
N GLN A 256 -6.21 -28.86 0.49
CA GLN A 256 -6.48 -27.46 0.84
C GLN A 256 -5.28 -26.56 0.49
N LEU A 257 -4.05 -27.02 0.81
CA LEU A 257 -2.84 -26.27 0.46
C LEU A 257 -2.72 -26.06 -1.05
N LEU A 258 -2.90 -27.13 -1.85
CA LEU A 258 -2.83 -27.04 -3.31
C LEU A 258 -3.96 -26.19 -3.90
N GLN A 259 -5.15 -26.17 -3.30
CA GLN A 259 -6.24 -25.29 -3.70
C GLN A 259 -5.89 -23.83 -3.43
N LEU A 260 -5.31 -23.52 -2.27
CA LEU A 260 -4.80 -22.17 -1.97
C LEU A 260 -3.72 -21.75 -2.97
N CYS A 261 -2.80 -22.63 -3.31
CA CYS A 261 -1.78 -22.36 -4.34
C CYS A 261 -2.37 -22.09 -5.71
N ALA A 262 -3.43 -22.81 -6.10
CA ALA A 262 -4.09 -22.62 -7.39
C ALA A 262 -4.83 -21.27 -7.49
N THR A 263 -5.39 -20.80 -6.37
CA THR A 263 -6.11 -19.54 -6.28
C THR A 263 -5.23 -18.35 -5.90
N ALA A 264 -4.01 -18.60 -5.44
CA ALA A 264 -3.06 -17.53 -5.09
C ALA A 264 -2.69 -16.74 -6.36
N GLU A 265 -2.90 -15.44 -6.30
CA GLU A 265 -2.58 -14.55 -7.41
C GLU A 265 -1.07 -14.54 -7.68
N VAL A 266 -0.70 -14.53 -8.97
CA VAL A 266 0.66 -14.25 -9.43
C VAL A 266 0.86 -12.74 -9.32
N ASN A 267 1.11 -12.24 -8.13
CA ASN A 267 1.10 -10.81 -7.91
C ASN A 267 2.51 -10.23 -7.85
N ALA A 268 3.00 -9.77 -9.01
CA ALA A 268 4.12 -8.82 -9.04
C ALA A 268 3.77 -7.50 -8.30
N ALA A 269 2.49 -7.17 -8.14
CA ALA A 269 2.01 -5.96 -7.49
C ALA A 269 2.06 -6.05 -5.95
N ASP A 270 1.78 -7.22 -5.35
CA ASP A 270 1.82 -7.39 -3.88
C ASP A 270 3.24 -7.33 -3.31
N ILE A 271 4.25 -7.68 -4.10
CA ILE A 271 5.65 -7.55 -3.70
C ILE A 271 6.03 -6.08 -3.46
N THR A 272 5.48 -5.18 -4.30
CA THR A 272 5.75 -3.74 -4.17
C THR A 272 4.99 -3.10 -3.01
N SER A 273 3.87 -3.68 -2.56
CA SER A 273 3.07 -3.12 -1.46
C SER A 273 3.65 -3.39 -0.07
N SER A 274 4.45 -4.44 0.10
CA SER A 274 5.07 -4.81 1.39
C SER A 274 6.47 -4.21 1.60
N LEU A 275 7.06 -3.59 0.58
CA LEU A 275 8.32 -2.86 0.74
C LEU A 275 8.09 -1.48 1.35
N PRO A 276 9.01 -0.99 2.22
CA PRO A 276 8.91 0.35 2.79
C PRO A 276 8.92 1.47 1.72
N LEU A 277 9.45 1.17 0.52
CA LEU A 277 9.46 2.06 -0.64
C LEU A 277 9.14 1.26 -1.91
N ARG A 278 8.27 1.81 -2.75
CA ARG A 278 7.99 1.26 -4.09
C ARG A 278 9.09 1.69 -5.06
N ALA A 279 9.94 0.76 -5.46
CA ALA A 279 10.99 0.98 -6.46
C ALA A 279 10.70 0.14 -7.73
N LEU A 280 10.94 0.75 -8.89
CA LEU A 280 10.79 0.12 -10.19
C LEU A 280 12.07 0.29 -10.98
N SER A 281 12.44 -0.70 -11.79
CA SER A 281 13.44 -0.50 -12.82
C SER A 281 12.88 0.38 -13.96
N LEU A 282 13.77 1.00 -14.75
CA LEU A 282 13.34 1.77 -15.93
C LEU A 282 12.56 0.90 -16.92
N GLU A 283 12.96 -0.36 -17.08
CA GLU A 283 12.27 -1.32 -17.95
C GLU A 283 10.83 -1.58 -17.45
N GLN A 284 10.65 -1.81 -16.15
CA GLN A 284 9.33 -1.97 -15.55
C GLN A 284 8.48 -0.70 -15.68
N LEU A 285 9.10 0.48 -15.56
CA LEU A 285 8.42 1.75 -15.79
C LEU A 285 7.92 1.88 -17.25
N MET A 286 8.75 1.50 -18.22
CA MET A 286 8.39 1.56 -19.66
C MET A 286 7.30 0.56 -20.04
N GLN A 287 7.13 -0.52 -19.28
CA GLN A 287 6.05 -1.51 -19.48
C GLN A 287 4.73 -1.09 -18.84
N ARG A 288 4.71 -0.03 -18.03
CA ARG A 288 3.46 0.47 -17.46
C ARG A 288 2.55 1.03 -18.54
N PRO A 289 1.23 0.82 -18.41
CA PRO A 289 0.27 1.49 -19.28
C PRO A 289 0.43 3.01 -19.13
N PRO A 290 0.06 3.79 -20.16
CA PRO A 290 0.06 5.25 -20.09
C PRO A 290 -0.82 5.73 -18.91
N ALA A 291 -0.65 7.00 -18.52
CA ALA A 291 -1.38 7.61 -17.42
C ALA A 291 -2.88 7.31 -17.53
N GLN A 292 -3.43 6.70 -16.48
CA GLN A 292 -4.85 6.40 -16.40
C GLN A 292 -5.62 7.63 -15.93
N TRP A 293 -6.84 7.76 -16.43
CA TRP A 293 -7.71 8.90 -16.15
C TRP A 293 -8.98 8.43 -15.45
N LEU A 294 -9.35 9.12 -14.39
CA LEU A 294 -10.69 9.00 -13.83
C LEU A 294 -11.72 9.71 -14.70
N VAL A 295 -11.34 10.87 -15.24
CA VAL A 295 -12.05 11.56 -16.31
C VAL A 295 -11.01 12.15 -17.29
N PRO A 296 -10.95 11.69 -18.55
CA PRO A 296 -9.90 12.05 -19.50
C PRO A 296 -9.69 13.54 -19.65
N GLY A 297 -8.45 14.00 -19.48
CA GLY A 297 -8.04 15.39 -19.56
C GLY A 297 -8.49 16.29 -18.40
N ILE A 298 -9.30 15.79 -17.46
CA ILE A 298 -9.83 16.54 -16.32
C ILE A 298 -9.25 16.07 -15.01
N LEU A 299 -9.33 14.76 -14.74
CA LEU A 299 -8.99 14.20 -13.45
C LEU A 299 -8.19 12.91 -13.64
N PRO A 300 -6.88 12.93 -13.38
CA PRO A 300 -6.06 11.73 -13.45
C PRO A 300 -6.49 10.71 -12.39
N ALA A 301 -6.36 9.44 -12.67
CA ALA A 301 -6.56 8.38 -11.69
C ALA A 301 -5.40 8.34 -10.68
N ARG A 302 -5.70 8.02 -9.43
CA ARG A 302 -4.71 7.86 -8.35
C ARG A 302 -3.85 9.10 -8.09
N ALA A 303 -4.37 10.27 -8.41
CA ALA A 303 -3.69 11.56 -8.34
C ALA A 303 -4.25 12.44 -7.21
N THR A 304 -3.58 13.53 -6.92
CA THR A 304 -4.09 14.57 -6.04
C THR A 304 -4.49 15.79 -6.86
N ALA A 305 -5.77 16.18 -6.80
CA ALA A 305 -6.37 17.24 -7.59
C ALA A 305 -7.02 18.31 -6.71
N ALA A 306 -7.21 19.51 -7.24
CA ALA A 306 -7.94 20.57 -6.56
C ALA A 306 -8.95 21.24 -7.48
N ILE A 307 -10.14 21.56 -6.92
CA ILE A 307 -11.08 22.55 -7.47
C ILE A 307 -11.06 23.75 -6.54
N TRP A 308 -10.71 24.91 -7.05
CA TRP A 308 -10.53 26.10 -6.22
C TRP A 308 -11.08 27.37 -6.86
N GLY A 309 -11.34 28.39 -6.05
CA GLY A 309 -11.86 29.70 -6.50
C GLY A 309 -12.44 30.49 -5.34
N PRO A 310 -12.98 31.72 -5.61
CA PRO A 310 -13.57 32.55 -4.60
C PRO A 310 -14.75 31.91 -3.86
N PRO A 311 -15.13 32.34 -2.67
CA PRO A 311 -16.37 31.94 -2.02
C PRO A 311 -17.58 32.18 -2.95
N GLY A 312 -18.53 31.22 -2.97
CA GLY A 312 -19.72 31.31 -3.78
C GLY A 312 -19.51 31.15 -5.30
N SER A 313 -18.36 30.65 -5.76
CA SER A 313 -18.07 30.42 -7.19
C SER A 313 -18.55 29.07 -7.73
N PHE A 314 -19.46 28.40 -7.03
CA PHE A 314 -20.08 27.12 -7.44
C PHE A 314 -19.16 25.88 -7.40
N LYS A 315 -18.01 25.94 -6.72
CA LYS A 315 -17.05 24.83 -6.61
C LYS A 315 -17.67 23.51 -6.15
N THR A 316 -18.42 23.54 -5.04
CA THR A 316 -19.12 22.38 -4.49
C THR A 316 -20.14 21.78 -5.46
N PHE A 317 -20.84 22.62 -6.25
CA PHE A 317 -21.77 22.13 -7.28
C PHE A 317 -21.04 21.37 -8.38
N LEU A 318 -19.92 21.91 -8.85
CA LEU A 318 -19.09 21.25 -9.88
C LEU A 318 -18.38 19.99 -9.37
N ALA A 319 -17.86 20.02 -8.13
CA ALA A 319 -17.25 18.86 -7.51
C ALA A 319 -18.27 17.73 -7.33
N LEU A 320 -19.47 18.05 -6.81
CA LEU A 320 -20.54 17.10 -6.64
C LEU A 320 -21.03 16.52 -7.98
N ASP A 321 -21.23 17.37 -9.00
CA ASP A 321 -21.62 16.97 -10.33
C ASP A 321 -20.63 15.94 -10.93
N LEU A 322 -19.34 16.28 -10.91
CA LEU A 322 -18.27 15.40 -11.40
C LEU A 322 -18.27 14.05 -10.67
N MET A 323 -18.39 14.06 -9.34
CA MET A 323 -18.38 12.86 -8.51
C MET A 323 -19.63 11.99 -8.69
N LEU A 324 -20.81 12.61 -8.86
CA LEU A 324 -22.04 11.86 -9.11
C LEU A 324 -22.03 11.18 -10.50
N HIS A 325 -21.42 11.79 -11.51
CA HIS A 325 -21.21 11.12 -12.80
C HIS A 325 -20.33 9.86 -12.67
N ILE A 326 -19.25 9.94 -11.89
CA ILE A 326 -18.38 8.78 -11.59
C ILE A 326 -19.15 7.71 -10.82
N ALA A 327 -19.89 8.11 -9.77
CA ALA A 327 -20.65 7.19 -8.92
C ALA A 327 -21.79 6.48 -9.67
N HIS A 328 -22.31 7.06 -10.73
CA HIS A 328 -23.37 6.50 -11.58
C HIS A 328 -22.88 5.88 -12.89
N ALA A 329 -21.58 5.77 -13.10
CA ALA A 329 -21.02 5.27 -14.37
C ALA A 329 -21.53 6.04 -15.60
N ARG A 330 -21.68 7.37 -15.49
CA ARG A 330 -22.18 8.24 -16.56
C ARG A 330 -21.07 9.12 -17.08
N SER A 331 -20.96 9.24 -18.38
CA SER A 331 -20.01 10.16 -19.01
C SER A 331 -20.22 11.60 -18.53
N TRP A 332 -19.12 12.28 -18.16
CA TRP A 332 -19.17 13.68 -17.75
C TRP A 332 -18.91 14.59 -18.94
N ASN A 333 -19.93 15.32 -19.37
CA ASN A 333 -19.85 16.24 -20.51
C ASN A 333 -19.25 15.59 -21.78
N GLY A 334 -19.65 14.35 -22.04
CA GLY A 334 -19.20 13.56 -23.20
C GLY A 334 -17.83 12.91 -23.04
N ARG A 335 -17.20 13.00 -21.87
CA ARG A 335 -15.99 12.24 -21.52
C ARG A 335 -16.39 11.00 -20.77
N ASP A 336 -15.81 9.88 -21.14
CA ASP A 336 -15.97 8.65 -20.38
C ASP A 336 -15.40 8.81 -18.97
N VAL A 337 -15.99 8.12 -18.00
CA VAL A 337 -15.48 8.09 -16.63
C VAL A 337 -15.02 6.70 -16.27
N ASP A 338 -14.02 6.56 -15.40
CA ASP A 338 -13.71 5.31 -14.75
C ASP A 338 -14.60 5.18 -13.50
N PRO A 339 -15.69 4.35 -13.54
CA PRO A 339 -16.72 4.39 -12.53
C PRO A 339 -16.36 3.59 -11.27
N GLY A 340 -16.94 3.97 -10.14
CA GLY A 340 -16.85 3.22 -8.89
C GLY A 340 -17.24 4.04 -7.68
N LEU A 341 -16.82 3.58 -6.50
CA LEU A 341 -17.21 4.18 -5.25
C LEU A 341 -16.55 5.55 -5.06
N VAL A 342 -17.36 6.56 -4.77
CA VAL A 342 -16.93 7.90 -4.37
C VAL A 342 -17.15 8.06 -2.87
N VAL A 343 -16.13 8.54 -2.16
CA VAL A 343 -16.20 8.94 -0.76
C VAL A 343 -16.17 10.47 -0.70
N TYR A 344 -17.22 11.08 -0.17
CA TYR A 344 -17.36 12.54 -0.10
C TYR A 344 -17.38 13.01 1.35
N ILE A 345 -16.39 13.78 1.76
CA ILE A 345 -16.26 14.35 3.11
C ILE A 345 -16.84 15.74 3.08
N ALA A 346 -17.99 15.92 3.71
CA ALA A 346 -18.70 17.19 3.77
C ALA A 346 -18.37 17.94 5.07
N GLY A 347 -17.28 18.67 5.08
CA GLY A 347 -16.87 19.51 6.22
C GLY A 347 -17.78 20.73 6.44
N GLU A 348 -18.59 21.11 5.44
CA GLU A 348 -19.54 22.23 5.48
C GLU A 348 -20.85 21.91 4.77
N GLY A 349 -21.97 22.34 5.34
CA GLY A 349 -23.24 22.44 4.62
C GLY A 349 -23.89 21.12 4.18
N VAL A 350 -23.83 20.07 4.99
CA VAL A 350 -24.44 18.75 4.73
C VAL A 350 -25.91 18.87 4.30
N ALA A 351 -26.69 19.74 4.97
CA ALA A 351 -28.09 19.97 4.60
C ALA A 351 -28.24 20.50 3.16
N GLY A 352 -27.36 21.40 2.74
CA GLY A 352 -27.33 21.91 1.37
C GLY A 352 -26.89 20.86 0.34
N LEU A 353 -26.04 19.89 0.74
CA LEU A 353 -25.58 18.82 -0.13
C LEU A 353 -26.73 17.88 -0.51
N ARG A 354 -27.63 17.57 0.45
CA ARG A 354 -28.86 16.81 0.18
C ARG A 354 -29.69 17.45 -0.96
N ALA A 355 -29.96 18.74 -0.85
CA ALA A 355 -30.76 19.43 -1.86
C ALA A 355 -30.07 19.47 -3.24
N ARG A 356 -28.74 19.63 -3.28
CA ARG A 356 -27.94 19.60 -4.52
C ARG A 356 -27.99 18.20 -5.16
N ALA A 357 -27.78 17.16 -4.37
CA ALA A 357 -27.86 15.78 -4.85
C ALA A 357 -29.25 15.43 -5.37
N ALA A 358 -30.33 15.81 -4.66
CA ALA A 358 -31.70 15.58 -5.10
C ALA A 358 -32.02 16.29 -6.43
N ALA A 359 -31.64 17.58 -6.57
CA ALA A 359 -31.81 18.33 -7.80
C ALA A 359 -31.03 17.70 -8.97
N TRP A 360 -29.80 17.25 -8.72
CA TRP A 360 -28.95 16.59 -9.70
C TRP A 360 -29.59 15.27 -10.20
N HIS A 361 -30.04 14.40 -9.29
CA HIS A 361 -30.72 13.14 -9.65
C HIS A 361 -32.01 13.40 -10.44
N LYS A 362 -32.78 14.41 -10.04
CA LYS A 362 -33.97 14.83 -10.77
C LYS A 362 -33.65 15.30 -12.18
N HIS A 363 -32.62 16.14 -12.33
CA HIS A 363 -32.19 16.67 -13.64
C HIS A 363 -31.73 15.55 -14.58
N HIS A 364 -30.94 14.60 -14.08
CA HIS A 364 -30.41 13.49 -14.87
C HIS A 364 -31.37 12.28 -14.98
N ASN A 365 -32.53 12.34 -14.34
CA ASN A 365 -33.52 11.27 -14.29
C ASN A 365 -32.92 9.93 -13.82
N LEU A 366 -32.17 9.98 -12.70
CA LEU A 366 -31.48 8.82 -12.10
C LEU A 366 -32.04 8.50 -10.71
N GLN A 367 -31.92 7.23 -10.29
CA GLN A 367 -32.31 6.81 -8.94
C GLN A 367 -31.14 7.02 -7.97
N ILE A 368 -31.42 7.62 -6.81
CA ILE A 368 -30.40 7.86 -5.77
C ILE A 368 -29.76 6.55 -5.29
N ALA A 369 -30.54 5.48 -5.22
CA ALA A 369 -30.07 4.18 -4.75
C ALA A 369 -29.00 3.53 -5.65
N ASP A 370 -28.89 3.95 -6.91
CA ASP A 370 -27.93 3.40 -7.86
C ASP A 370 -26.53 4.05 -7.73
N ALA A 371 -26.42 5.12 -6.94
CA ALA A 371 -25.15 5.82 -6.77
C ALA A 371 -24.18 5.03 -5.90
N GLN A 372 -22.98 4.76 -6.41
CA GLN A 372 -21.88 4.26 -5.60
C GLN A 372 -21.23 5.44 -4.84
N PHE A 373 -21.86 5.86 -3.75
CA PHE A 373 -21.50 7.08 -3.04
C PHE A 373 -21.59 6.88 -1.52
N LEU A 374 -20.53 7.26 -0.81
CA LEU A 374 -20.48 7.31 0.65
C LEU A 374 -20.28 8.76 1.09
N LEU A 375 -21.14 9.24 1.97
CA LEU A 375 -21.02 10.56 2.57
C LEU A 375 -20.45 10.42 3.99
N VAL A 376 -19.38 11.15 4.27
CA VAL A 376 -18.85 11.39 5.60
C VAL A 376 -19.33 12.76 6.05
N GLU A 377 -20.19 12.82 7.07
CA GLU A 377 -20.87 14.05 7.50
C GLU A 377 -19.98 14.95 8.39
N GLU A 378 -18.82 14.46 8.78
CA GLU A 378 -17.89 15.17 9.64
C GLU A 378 -16.64 15.60 8.87
N ALA A 379 -16.05 16.72 9.28
CA ALA A 379 -14.74 17.13 8.79
C ALA A 379 -13.68 16.14 9.30
N VAL A 380 -13.03 15.41 8.41
CA VAL A 380 -11.95 14.49 8.75
C VAL A 380 -10.66 15.31 8.92
N PRO A 381 -10.01 15.26 10.08
CA PRO A 381 -8.73 15.93 10.27
C PRO A 381 -7.67 15.40 9.29
N LEU A 382 -6.97 16.29 8.60
CA LEU A 382 -5.86 15.93 7.71
C LEU A 382 -4.56 15.80 8.52
N ASP A 383 -4.54 14.79 9.38
CA ASP A 383 -3.38 14.30 10.14
C ASP A 383 -3.38 12.76 10.10
N ASP A 384 -2.33 12.16 10.66
CA ASP A 384 -2.16 10.70 10.63
C ASP A 384 -3.36 9.97 11.27
N GLY A 385 -3.90 10.49 12.38
CA GLY A 385 -5.05 9.89 13.07
C GLY A 385 -6.36 9.99 12.28
N GLY A 386 -6.60 11.12 11.61
CA GLY A 386 -7.77 11.31 10.76
C GLY A 386 -7.69 10.48 9.48
N ALA A 387 -6.52 10.37 8.89
CA ALA A 387 -6.29 9.50 7.72
C ALA A 387 -6.56 8.03 8.07
N ASP A 388 -6.05 7.53 9.21
CA ASP A 388 -6.29 6.17 9.67
C ASP A 388 -7.77 5.91 9.94
N ALA A 389 -8.47 6.84 10.60
CA ALA A 389 -9.90 6.71 10.89
C ALA A 389 -10.74 6.68 9.59
N LEU A 390 -10.40 7.52 8.61
CA LEU A 390 -11.06 7.53 7.30
C LEU A 390 -10.84 6.21 6.57
N ILE A 391 -9.61 5.72 6.51
CA ILE A 391 -9.24 4.45 5.88
C ILE A 391 -10.04 3.30 6.51
N GLN A 392 -10.04 3.17 7.83
CA GLN A 392 -10.78 2.12 8.55
C GLN A 392 -12.29 2.19 8.26
N THR A 393 -12.86 3.40 8.27
CA THR A 393 -14.28 3.61 7.98
C THR A 393 -14.63 3.19 6.55
N VAL A 394 -13.83 3.61 5.58
CA VAL A 394 -14.04 3.28 4.17
C VAL A 394 -13.86 1.79 3.93
N ASP A 395 -12.82 1.15 4.48
CA ASP A 395 -12.59 -0.29 4.36
C ASP A 395 -13.74 -1.12 4.93
N ALA A 396 -14.33 -0.69 6.04
CA ALA A 396 -15.49 -1.34 6.63
C ALA A 396 -16.76 -1.20 5.76
N LEU A 397 -16.95 -0.07 5.07
CA LEU A 397 -18.18 0.25 4.34
C LEU A 397 -18.13 -0.05 2.84
N ARG A 398 -16.95 -0.13 2.23
CA ARG A 398 -16.83 -0.33 0.78
C ARG A 398 -17.27 -1.72 0.30
N GLN A 399 -17.30 -2.74 1.15
CA GLN A 399 -17.79 -4.08 0.84
C GLN A 399 -17.17 -4.67 -0.44
N GLY A 400 -15.85 -4.51 -0.62
CA GLY A 400 -15.13 -4.98 -1.80
C GLY A 400 -15.26 -4.09 -3.05
N ARG A 401 -16.03 -2.98 -3.00
CA ARG A 401 -16.10 -2.01 -4.10
C ARG A 401 -14.78 -1.24 -4.21
N GLU A 402 -14.38 -0.93 -5.44
CA GLU A 402 -13.21 -0.13 -5.72
C GLU A 402 -13.53 1.36 -5.46
N VAL A 403 -12.70 2.01 -4.65
CA VAL A 403 -12.81 3.45 -4.39
C VAL A 403 -12.11 4.19 -5.53
N LYS A 404 -12.83 5.05 -6.24
CA LYS A 404 -12.28 5.84 -7.35
C LYS A 404 -11.87 7.24 -6.94
N ALA A 405 -12.62 7.84 -6.03
CA ALA A 405 -12.31 9.19 -5.57
C ALA A 405 -12.65 9.39 -4.10
N VAL A 406 -11.84 10.21 -3.43
CA VAL A 406 -12.12 10.78 -2.10
C VAL A 406 -12.13 12.30 -2.23
N VAL A 407 -13.19 12.95 -1.75
CA VAL A 407 -13.36 14.40 -1.84
C VAL A 407 -13.33 15.05 -0.47
N TYR A 408 -12.57 16.12 -0.33
CA TYR A 408 -12.47 16.94 0.89
C TYR A 408 -13.13 18.31 0.61
N ASP A 409 -14.38 18.50 1.01
CA ASP A 409 -15.14 19.75 0.80
C ASP A 409 -15.52 20.40 2.14
N THR A 410 -14.73 21.34 2.63
CA THR A 410 -13.56 21.99 2.05
C THR A 410 -12.28 21.64 2.78
N LEU A 411 -11.12 21.83 2.11
CA LEU A 411 -9.79 21.66 2.72
C LEU A 411 -9.68 22.41 4.06
N ALA A 412 -10.13 23.66 4.10
CA ALA A 412 -10.05 24.52 5.29
C ALA A 412 -10.72 23.92 6.53
N ARG A 413 -11.73 23.07 6.36
CA ARG A 413 -12.44 22.40 7.46
C ARG A 413 -11.75 21.13 7.92
N CYS A 414 -11.06 20.47 7.00
CA CYS A 414 -10.30 19.25 7.28
C CYS A 414 -8.89 19.56 7.80
N LEU A 415 -8.34 20.74 7.52
CA LEU A 415 -7.00 21.12 7.94
C LEU A 415 -6.96 21.41 9.45
N ARG A 416 -6.00 20.83 10.15
CA ARG A 416 -5.61 21.24 11.50
C ARG A 416 -4.43 22.20 11.41
N GLY A 417 -4.63 23.43 11.88
CA GLY A 417 -3.59 24.46 11.90
C GLY A 417 -3.82 25.60 10.91
N ASP A 418 -2.74 26.27 10.50
CA ASP A 418 -2.78 27.43 9.59
C ASP A 418 -2.55 26.99 8.14
N GLU A 419 -3.48 27.32 7.24
CA GLU A 419 -3.35 27.07 5.81
C GLU A 419 -2.09 27.68 5.18
N ASN A 420 -1.52 28.73 5.79
CA ASN A 420 -0.31 29.39 5.30
C ASN A 420 0.97 28.77 5.88
N SER A 421 0.87 27.93 6.90
CA SER A 421 1.99 27.19 7.46
C SER A 421 2.43 26.09 6.50
N ALA A 422 3.70 26.08 6.12
CA ALA A 422 4.27 25.02 5.29
C ALA A 422 4.32 23.67 6.04
N GLU A 423 4.45 23.71 7.37
CA GLU A 423 4.49 22.53 8.23
C GLU A 423 3.10 21.88 8.32
N ASP A 424 2.06 22.66 8.64
CA ASP A 424 0.68 22.16 8.76
C ASP A 424 0.15 21.66 7.41
N MET A 425 0.43 22.41 6.35
CA MET A 425 0.07 21.99 4.99
C MET A 425 0.85 20.73 4.57
N GLY A 426 2.11 20.61 4.97
CA GLY A 426 2.91 19.40 4.75
C GLY A 426 2.34 18.17 5.46
N ALA A 427 1.82 18.33 6.69
CA ALA A 427 1.12 17.26 7.40
C ALA A 427 -0.17 16.85 6.67
N ALA A 428 -0.96 17.82 6.22
CA ALA A 428 -2.19 17.55 5.46
C ALA A 428 -1.92 16.82 4.13
N ILE A 429 -0.87 17.22 3.41
CA ILE A 429 -0.46 16.53 2.17
C ILE A 429 -0.07 15.07 2.45
N ARG A 430 0.68 14.80 3.52
CA ARG A 430 1.04 13.43 3.91
C ARG A 430 -0.19 12.59 4.24
N ALA A 431 -1.15 13.14 4.98
CA ALA A 431 -2.41 12.46 5.30
C ALA A 431 -3.24 12.14 4.04
N ILE A 432 -3.34 13.09 3.10
CA ILE A 432 -3.98 12.88 1.79
C ILE A 432 -3.25 11.79 1.00
N ASP A 433 -1.91 11.80 0.97
CA ASP A 433 -1.12 10.78 0.28
C ASP A 433 -1.26 9.40 0.92
N GLN A 434 -1.36 9.31 2.24
CA GLN A 434 -1.62 8.06 2.95
C GLN A 434 -2.97 7.45 2.51
N VAL A 435 -4.04 8.24 2.50
CA VAL A 435 -5.37 7.80 2.03
C VAL A 435 -5.32 7.41 0.54
N ARG A 436 -4.65 8.21 -0.30
CA ARG A 436 -4.46 7.96 -1.73
C ARG A 436 -3.78 6.62 -2.00
N LEU A 437 -2.70 6.34 -1.28
CA LEU A 437 -1.91 5.13 -1.45
C LEU A 437 -2.64 3.89 -0.95
N HIS A 438 -3.38 3.99 0.16
CA HIS A 438 -4.10 2.85 0.74
C HIS A 438 -5.35 2.48 -0.07
N LEU A 439 -6.16 3.48 -0.45
CA LEU A 439 -7.40 3.26 -1.20
C LEU A 439 -7.18 3.15 -2.71
N ASP A 440 -5.98 3.40 -3.20
CA ASP A 440 -5.61 3.47 -4.62
C ASP A 440 -6.53 4.42 -5.43
N ALA A 441 -6.96 5.53 -4.81
CA ALA A 441 -8.02 6.41 -5.26
C ALA A 441 -7.54 7.84 -5.50
N THR A 442 -8.17 8.55 -6.43
CA THR A 442 -7.91 9.98 -6.66
C THR A 442 -8.42 10.82 -5.49
N GLN A 443 -7.62 11.78 -5.05
CA GLN A 443 -7.95 12.71 -3.97
C GLN A 443 -8.33 14.06 -4.57
N LEU A 444 -9.55 14.53 -4.33
CA LEU A 444 -10.04 15.83 -4.81
C LEU A 444 -10.23 16.78 -3.64
N VAL A 445 -9.50 17.87 -3.63
CA VAL A 445 -9.58 18.90 -2.61
C VAL A 445 -10.39 20.11 -3.13
N VAL A 446 -11.46 20.49 -2.42
CA VAL A 446 -12.17 21.73 -2.69
C VAL A 446 -11.60 22.83 -1.80
N ALA A 447 -11.05 23.89 -2.41
CA ALA A 447 -10.33 24.92 -1.69
C ALA A 447 -10.73 26.35 -2.09
N HIS A 448 -10.40 27.31 -1.25
CA HIS A 448 -10.65 28.72 -1.51
C HIS A 448 -9.47 29.39 -2.24
N GLN A 449 -9.77 30.46 -2.94
CA GLN A 449 -8.77 31.36 -3.52
C GLN A 449 -8.10 32.20 -2.41
N GLY A 450 -6.80 32.46 -2.55
CA GLY A 450 -6.08 33.38 -1.67
C GLY A 450 -6.62 34.81 -1.73
N LYS A 451 -6.34 35.62 -0.69
CA LYS A 451 -6.73 37.05 -0.66
C LYS A 451 -6.14 37.84 -1.83
N ASP A 452 -4.92 37.47 -2.24
CA ASP A 452 -4.29 38.01 -3.45
C ASP A 452 -4.63 37.07 -4.62
N ALA A 453 -5.52 37.55 -5.50
CA ALA A 453 -5.95 36.75 -6.65
C ALA A 453 -4.80 36.35 -7.59
N ALA A 454 -3.72 37.13 -7.63
CA ALA A 454 -2.54 36.83 -8.45
C ALA A 454 -1.73 35.64 -7.91
N ARG A 455 -1.87 35.29 -6.61
CA ARG A 455 -1.21 34.15 -5.99
C ARG A 455 -1.98 32.82 -6.13
N GLY A 456 -3.19 32.83 -6.69
CA GLY A 456 -3.96 31.64 -7.01
C GLY A 456 -4.59 30.96 -5.79
N LEU A 457 -4.37 29.64 -5.64
CA LEU A 457 -4.92 28.81 -4.56
C LEU A 457 -4.48 29.33 -3.19
N ARG A 458 -5.42 29.41 -2.24
CA ARG A 458 -5.12 29.84 -0.87
C ARG A 458 -4.29 28.77 -0.14
N GLY A 459 -3.31 29.22 0.65
CA GLY A 459 -2.45 28.41 1.48
C GLY A 459 -0.99 28.39 1.04
N SER A 460 -0.21 27.50 1.65
CA SER A 460 1.20 27.34 1.34
C SER A 460 1.42 26.88 -0.11
N SER A 461 2.49 27.37 -0.75
CA SER A 461 2.95 26.88 -2.06
C SER A 461 3.19 25.36 -2.10
N ALA A 462 3.35 24.72 -0.93
CA ALA A 462 3.49 23.28 -0.80
C ALA A 462 2.28 22.53 -1.40
N LEU A 463 1.04 22.99 -1.13
CA LEU A 463 -0.14 22.36 -1.71
C LEU A 463 -0.13 22.43 -3.24
N HIS A 464 0.14 23.63 -3.80
CA HIS A 464 0.20 23.78 -5.25
C HIS A 464 1.28 22.88 -5.88
N GLY A 465 2.42 22.71 -5.21
CA GLY A 465 3.50 21.78 -5.61
C GLY A 465 3.04 20.32 -5.64
N ALA A 466 2.26 19.90 -4.67
CA ALA A 466 1.79 18.52 -4.51
C ALA A 466 0.69 18.10 -5.50
N LEU A 467 -0.10 19.05 -6.01
CA LEU A 467 -1.18 18.75 -6.96
C LEU A 467 -0.66 18.24 -8.31
N ASP A 468 -1.35 17.25 -8.87
CA ASP A 468 -1.15 16.79 -10.25
C ASP A 468 -2.00 17.59 -11.24
N THR A 469 -3.23 17.94 -10.85
CA THR A 469 -4.09 18.84 -11.60
C THR A 469 -4.79 19.83 -10.68
N SER A 470 -5.09 21.03 -11.19
CA SER A 470 -5.91 21.99 -10.47
C SER A 470 -6.82 22.77 -11.42
N LEU A 471 -8.08 22.89 -11.01
CA LEU A 471 -9.15 23.54 -11.73
C LEU A 471 -9.56 24.81 -10.98
N GLN A 472 -9.40 25.97 -11.62
CA GLN A 472 -9.89 27.24 -11.09
C GLN A 472 -11.33 27.48 -11.52
N VAL A 473 -12.20 27.82 -10.58
CA VAL A 473 -13.60 28.18 -10.86
C VAL A 473 -13.81 29.66 -10.66
N ARG A 474 -14.25 30.34 -11.70
CA ARG A 474 -14.65 31.76 -11.69
C ARG A 474 -16.15 31.86 -11.91
N LYS A 475 -16.78 32.73 -11.14
CA LYS A 475 -18.22 32.98 -11.25
C LYS A 475 -18.50 34.17 -12.19
N HIS A 476 -19.44 33.96 -13.10
CA HIS A 476 -20.00 35.00 -13.98
C HIS A 476 -21.55 34.93 -13.90
N GLU A 477 -22.15 35.70 -12.99
CA GLU A 477 -23.58 35.63 -12.68
C GLU A 477 -24.06 34.22 -12.33
N MET A 478 -24.82 33.56 -13.19
CA MET A 478 -25.30 32.21 -13.07
C MET A 478 -24.43 31.19 -13.86
N HIS A 479 -23.27 31.60 -14.32
CA HIS A 479 -22.31 30.75 -15.01
C HIS A 479 -21.05 30.55 -14.19
N ALA A 480 -20.45 29.37 -14.34
CA ALA A 480 -19.13 29.03 -13.83
C ALA A 480 -18.16 28.81 -15.00
N GLU A 481 -17.07 29.56 -15.01
CA GLU A 481 -15.93 29.31 -15.88
C GLU A 481 -14.95 28.40 -15.14
N VAL A 482 -14.60 27.27 -15.73
CA VAL A 482 -13.63 26.31 -15.21
C VAL A 482 -12.39 26.33 -16.07
N LEU A 483 -11.27 26.71 -15.46
CA LEU A 483 -9.98 26.85 -16.13
C LEU A 483 -9.01 25.79 -15.59
N HIS A 484 -8.25 25.15 -16.45
CA HIS A 484 -7.05 24.43 -16.05
C HIS A 484 -6.00 25.44 -15.60
N HIS A 485 -5.56 25.33 -14.35
CA HIS A 485 -4.50 26.16 -13.79
C HIS A 485 -3.18 25.37 -13.67
N LYS A 486 -3.26 24.04 -13.60
CA LYS A 486 -2.13 23.11 -13.59
C LYS A 486 -2.57 21.77 -14.13
N GLN A 487 -1.75 21.17 -14.98
CA GLN A 487 -1.90 19.80 -15.45
C GLN A 487 -0.49 19.23 -15.72
N LYS A 488 -0.11 18.13 -15.02
CA LYS A 488 1.24 17.56 -15.16
C LYS A 488 1.38 16.65 -16.37
N ASP A 489 0.36 15.82 -16.64
CA ASP A 489 0.49 14.69 -17.56
C ASP A 489 -0.33 14.84 -18.84
N ALA A 490 -0.88 16.03 -19.12
CA ALA A 490 -1.61 16.34 -20.34
C ALA A 490 -1.56 17.84 -20.65
N GLU A 491 -2.02 18.19 -21.85
CA GLU A 491 -2.22 19.59 -22.24
C GLU A 491 -3.34 20.25 -21.45
N GLU A 492 -3.19 21.52 -21.15
CA GLU A 492 -4.24 22.33 -20.53
C GLU A 492 -5.41 22.49 -21.52
N LEU A 493 -6.62 22.16 -21.06
CA LEU A 493 -7.82 22.32 -21.86
C LEU A 493 -8.27 23.77 -21.93
N LEU A 494 -9.01 24.09 -22.97
CA LEU A 494 -9.73 25.38 -23.06
C LEU A 494 -10.73 25.54 -21.90
N PRO A 495 -11.02 26.77 -21.48
CA PRO A 495 -12.00 27.04 -20.45
C PRO A 495 -13.35 26.39 -20.75
N MET A 496 -13.90 25.70 -19.76
CA MET A 496 -15.24 25.12 -19.83
C MET A 496 -16.21 26.05 -19.11
N TRP A 497 -17.40 26.19 -19.69
CA TRP A 497 -18.43 27.02 -19.13
C TRP A 497 -19.64 26.19 -18.73
N PHE A 498 -20.19 26.48 -17.55
CA PHE A 498 -21.36 25.79 -17.02
C PHE A 498 -22.41 26.84 -16.63
N GLU A 499 -23.63 26.65 -17.09
CA GLU A 499 -24.80 27.38 -16.59
C GLU A 499 -25.33 26.64 -15.35
N LEU A 500 -25.60 27.38 -14.29
CA LEU A 500 -26.19 26.84 -13.05
C LEU A 500 -27.71 26.90 -13.17
N GLN A 501 -28.32 25.81 -13.64
CA GLN A 501 -29.78 25.75 -13.87
C GLN A 501 -30.50 25.39 -12.57
N ARG A 502 -31.60 26.14 -12.29
CA ARG A 502 -32.45 25.89 -11.13
C ARG A 502 -33.37 24.69 -11.41
N VAL A 503 -33.28 23.68 -10.56
CA VAL A 503 -34.10 22.45 -10.64
C VAL A 503 -34.95 22.35 -9.38
N GLU A 504 -36.27 22.28 -9.55
CA GLU A 504 -37.22 22.05 -8.47
C GLU A 504 -37.49 20.54 -8.31
N PHE A 505 -37.55 20.07 -7.06
CA PHE A 505 -37.81 18.67 -6.72
C PHE A 505 -38.73 18.57 -5.50
N GLN A 506 -39.48 17.49 -5.41
CA GLN A 506 -40.38 17.24 -4.30
C GLN A 506 -39.64 16.46 -3.20
N VAL A 507 -39.81 16.87 -1.96
CA VAL A 507 -39.28 16.18 -0.79
C VAL A 507 -40.26 15.10 -0.35
N HIS A 508 -39.78 13.88 -0.20
CA HIS A 508 -40.61 12.66 0.02
C HIS A 508 -41.52 12.67 1.25
N CYS A 509 -41.60 13.69 2.05
CA CYS A 509 -42.45 13.76 3.25
C CYS A 509 -43.16 15.09 3.47
N LEU A 510 -43.03 16.04 2.57
CA LEU A 510 -43.61 17.39 2.67
C LEU A 510 -44.20 17.78 1.32
N ASP A 511 -45.36 18.42 1.33
CA ASP A 511 -45.98 18.99 0.12
C ASP A 511 -45.19 20.16 -0.46
N ASP A 512 -44.04 20.49 0.14
CA ASP A 512 -43.19 21.60 -0.24
C ASP A 512 -42.22 21.22 -1.36
N LEU A 513 -42.12 22.09 -2.36
CA LEU A 513 -41.13 22.05 -3.41
C LEU A 513 -39.83 22.71 -2.93
N GLU A 514 -38.73 21.93 -2.89
CA GLU A 514 -37.39 22.48 -2.75
C GLU A 514 -36.76 22.71 -4.12
N ALA A 515 -35.73 23.56 -4.18
CA ALA A 515 -34.98 23.81 -5.41
C ALA A 515 -33.49 23.92 -5.12
N SER A 516 -32.69 23.48 -6.07
CA SER A 516 -31.24 23.69 -6.05
C SER A 516 -30.71 23.92 -7.47
N LEU A 517 -29.41 24.13 -7.59
CA LEU A 517 -28.75 24.40 -8.85
C LEU A 517 -28.02 23.13 -9.35
N VAL A 518 -28.04 22.93 -10.67
CA VAL A 518 -27.31 21.85 -11.35
C VAL A 518 -26.41 22.47 -12.42
N PRO A 519 -25.10 22.16 -12.45
CA PRO A 519 -24.22 22.62 -13.51
C PRO A 519 -24.56 21.92 -14.84
N VAL A 520 -24.76 22.69 -15.87
CA VAL A 520 -24.99 22.18 -17.24
C VAL A 520 -23.98 22.83 -18.17
N LEU A 521 -23.30 22.06 -18.98
CA LEU A 521 -22.31 22.55 -19.92
C LEU A 521 -22.96 23.58 -20.85
N ALA A 522 -22.36 24.75 -20.97
CA ALA A 522 -22.87 25.86 -21.73
C ALA A 522 -21.79 26.55 -22.57
N ALA A 523 -22.19 27.38 -23.50
CA ALA A 523 -21.28 28.30 -24.14
C ALA A 523 -20.94 29.48 -23.21
N ALA A 524 -19.79 30.14 -23.43
CA ALA A 524 -19.41 31.33 -22.68
C ALA A 524 -20.54 32.41 -22.75
N PRO A 525 -20.94 33.00 -21.59
CA PRO A 525 -22.00 34.03 -21.58
C PRO A 525 -21.53 35.31 -22.24
N GLY A 526 -22.46 36.05 -22.82
CA GLY A 526 -22.41 37.39 -23.36
C GLY A 526 -21.07 37.98 -23.78
N GLY A 527 -20.86 38.15 -25.06
CA GLY A 527 -19.68 38.80 -25.61
C GLY A 527 -18.69 37.89 -26.32
N SER A 528 -18.79 36.55 -26.15
CA SER A 528 -18.00 35.64 -26.96
C SER A 528 -18.47 35.67 -28.41
N THR A 529 -17.53 35.85 -29.32
CA THR A 529 -17.83 35.81 -30.75
C THR A 529 -18.29 34.41 -31.16
N THR A 530 -18.99 34.31 -32.31
CA THR A 530 -19.30 33.00 -32.88
C THR A 530 -18.05 32.15 -33.05
N GLN A 531 -16.89 32.75 -33.31
CA GLN A 531 -15.60 32.06 -33.42
C GLN A 531 -15.17 31.45 -32.10
N ASP A 532 -15.25 32.15 -30.98
CA ASP A 532 -14.87 31.64 -29.65
C ASP A 532 -15.73 30.44 -29.27
N LYS A 533 -17.04 30.53 -29.52
CA LYS A 533 -17.97 29.41 -29.28
C LYS A 533 -17.69 28.20 -30.18
N LEU A 534 -17.31 28.43 -31.43
CA LEU A 534 -16.94 27.37 -32.35
C LEU A 534 -15.62 26.72 -31.95
N LEU A 535 -14.63 27.48 -31.47
CA LEU A 535 -13.39 26.93 -30.93
C LEU A 535 -13.64 26.04 -29.70
N GLN A 536 -14.49 26.51 -28.80
CA GLN A 536 -14.91 25.73 -27.63
C GLN A 536 -15.62 24.42 -28.06
N ALA A 537 -16.52 24.52 -29.03
CA ALA A 537 -17.21 23.37 -29.58
C ALA A 537 -16.22 22.35 -30.22
N LEU A 538 -15.20 22.87 -30.96
CA LEU A 538 -14.17 22.04 -31.55
C LEU A 538 -13.34 21.30 -30.48
N ALA A 539 -12.88 22.01 -29.46
CA ALA A 539 -12.13 21.44 -28.39
C ALA A 539 -12.90 20.31 -27.68
N LEU A 540 -14.19 20.51 -27.42
CA LEU A 540 -15.06 19.50 -26.84
C LEU A 540 -15.30 18.31 -27.78
N ALA A 541 -15.50 18.55 -29.08
CA ALA A 541 -15.66 17.51 -30.07
C ALA A 541 -14.40 16.66 -30.22
N VAL A 542 -13.23 17.31 -30.22
CA VAL A 542 -11.93 16.61 -30.23
C VAL A 542 -11.74 15.75 -28.98
N VAL A 543 -12.14 16.25 -27.81
CA VAL A 543 -12.07 15.46 -26.57
C VAL A 543 -13.02 14.27 -26.59
N ARG A 544 -14.25 14.43 -27.09
CA ARG A 544 -15.26 13.37 -27.14
C ARG A 544 -14.94 12.28 -28.16
N TRP A 545 -14.48 12.65 -29.34
CA TRP A 545 -14.36 11.76 -30.48
C TRP A 545 -13.03 11.88 -31.25
N GLY A 546 -12.12 12.74 -30.76
CA GLY A 546 -10.85 12.99 -31.41
C GLY A 546 -10.00 11.73 -31.54
N ARG A 547 -9.28 11.62 -32.67
CA ARG A 547 -8.34 10.53 -32.93
C ARG A 547 -6.99 11.10 -33.29
N ASP A 548 -5.95 10.54 -32.70
CA ASP A 548 -4.55 10.92 -32.95
C ASP A 548 -3.95 10.19 -34.17
N ASP A 549 -4.72 9.32 -34.81
CA ASP A 549 -4.28 8.37 -35.83
C ASP A 549 -4.28 8.89 -37.29
N ALA A 550 -4.57 10.19 -37.46
CA ALA A 550 -4.59 10.78 -38.80
C ALA A 550 -3.18 11.26 -39.22
N PRO A 551 -2.50 10.62 -40.21
CA PRO A 551 -1.16 11.02 -40.62
C PRO A 551 -1.07 12.49 -41.04
N GLY A 552 -0.11 13.23 -40.45
CA GLY A 552 0.17 14.63 -40.78
C GLY A 552 -0.77 15.66 -40.13
N TRP A 553 -1.56 15.26 -39.12
CA TRP A 553 -2.30 16.20 -38.30
C TRP A 553 -1.44 16.74 -37.15
N PRO A 554 -1.62 18.01 -36.78
CA PRO A 554 -0.82 18.66 -35.72
C PRO A 554 -1.23 18.22 -34.31
N GLY A 555 -2.23 17.35 -34.17
CA GLY A 555 -2.79 16.86 -32.90
C GLY A 555 -4.09 16.09 -33.14
N ALA A 556 -4.83 15.79 -32.08
CA ALA A 556 -6.11 15.10 -32.18
C ALA A 556 -7.11 15.89 -33.05
N SER A 557 -7.90 15.17 -33.84
CA SER A 557 -8.89 15.76 -34.77
C SER A 557 -10.21 15.01 -34.70
N CYS A 558 -11.33 15.73 -34.93
CA CYS A 558 -12.68 15.18 -35.05
C CYS A 558 -13.26 15.41 -36.45
N THR A 559 -14.40 14.81 -36.77
CA THR A 559 -15.11 15.09 -38.00
C THR A 559 -15.83 16.46 -37.92
N LEU A 560 -16.12 17.06 -39.06
CA LEU A 560 -16.93 18.31 -39.13
C LEU A 560 -18.36 18.09 -38.60
N GLU A 561 -18.89 16.88 -38.73
CA GLU A 561 -20.20 16.50 -38.21
C GLU A 561 -20.19 16.45 -36.67
N GLU A 562 -19.17 15.80 -36.08
CA GLU A 562 -18.97 15.76 -34.64
C GLU A 562 -18.78 17.16 -34.06
N TRP A 563 -17.95 18.00 -34.70
CA TRP A 563 -17.79 19.42 -34.31
C TRP A 563 -19.10 20.16 -34.41
N ARG A 564 -19.85 19.95 -35.49
CA ARG A 564 -21.16 20.61 -35.68
C ARG A 564 -22.17 20.21 -34.60
N ALA A 565 -22.23 18.93 -34.24
CA ALA A 565 -23.11 18.43 -33.18
C ALA A 565 -22.87 19.17 -31.84
N VAL A 566 -21.61 19.34 -31.46
CA VAL A 566 -21.27 20.09 -30.24
C VAL A 566 -21.57 21.60 -30.39
N ALA A 567 -21.34 22.16 -31.57
CA ALA A 567 -21.66 23.58 -31.82
C ALA A 567 -23.17 23.86 -31.69
N ASP A 568 -24.01 22.94 -32.14
CA ASP A 568 -25.45 23.01 -31.96
C ASP A 568 -25.88 22.80 -30.51
N GLU A 569 -25.29 21.84 -29.80
CA GLU A 569 -25.47 21.60 -28.36
C GLU A 569 -25.17 22.87 -27.52
N LEU A 570 -24.08 23.57 -27.85
CA LEU A 570 -23.67 24.78 -27.17
C LEU A 570 -24.41 26.05 -27.70
N ALA A 571 -25.38 25.90 -28.57
CA ALA A 571 -26.04 27.02 -29.25
C ALA A 571 -25.04 28.06 -29.81
N ALA A 572 -23.86 27.58 -30.27
CA ALA A 572 -22.75 28.42 -30.72
C ALA A 572 -23.09 29.26 -31.98
N LEU A 573 -24.06 28.83 -32.75
CA LEU A 573 -24.46 29.44 -33.99
C LEU A 573 -25.62 30.46 -33.85
N GLY A 574 -26.11 30.64 -32.62
CA GLY A 574 -27.24 31.54 -32.31
C GLY A 574 -28.60 31.01 -32.77
N GLY A 575 -29.67 31.71 -32.38
CA GLY A 575 -31.02 31.41 -32.84
C GLY A 575 -31.24 31.85 -34.29
N GLY A 576 -31.97 31.05 -35.07
CA GLY A 576 -32.31 31.39 -36.45
C GLY A 576 -32.76 30.19 -37.28
N SER A 577 -33.12 30.44 -38.55
CA SER A 577 -33.45 29.35 -39.48
C SER A 577 -32.21 28.48 -39.77
N GLY A 578 -32.42 27.22 -40.17
CA GLY A 578 -31.34 26.30 -40.54
C GLY A 578 -30.35 26.88 -41.56
N GLU A 579 -30.84 27.69 -42.50
CA GLU A 579 -29.97 28.38 -43.46
C GLU A 579 -29.10 29.48 -42.83
N SER A 580 -29.61 30.23 -41.84
CA SER A 580 -28.84 31.26 -41.16
C SER A 580 -27.73 30.63 -40.31
N GLN A 581 -28.04 29.55 -39.62
CA GLN A 581 -27.06 28.77 -38.86
C GLN A 581 -26.00 28.14 -39.77
N GLN A 582 -26.37 27.61 -40.93
CA GLN A 582 -25.44 27.07 -41.92
C GLN A 582 -24.48 28.14 -42.44
N ARG A 583 -24.98 29.35 -42.68
CA ARG A 583 -24.14 30.49 -43.08
C ARG A 583 -23.21 30.97 -41.96
N ALA A 584 -23.68 30.99 -40.71
CA ALA A 584 -22.87 31.31 -39.54
C ALA A 584 -21.73 30.26 -39.33
N TRP A 585 -22.06 28.97 -39.46
CA TRP A 585 -21.11 27.87 -39.42
C TRP A 585 -19.98 28.02 -40.44
N ARG A 586 -20.31 28.13 -41.72
CA ARG A 586 -19.33 28.29 -42.82
C ARG A 586 -18.43 29.52 -42.63
N ARG A 587 -19.02 30.70 -42.25
CA ARG A 587 -18.26 31.92 -41.99
C ARG A 587 -17.35 31.79 -40.78
N GLY A 588 -17.84 31.15 -39.71
CA GLY A 588 -17.08 30.94 -38.50
C GLY A 588 -15.83 30.08 -38.76
N ILE A 589 -15.99 28.93 -39.41
CA ILE A 589 -14.88 28.06 -39.81
C ILE A 589 -13.85 28.79 -40.67
N ALA A 590 -14.31 29.45 -41.75
CA ALA A 590 -13.41 30.17 -42.65
C ALA A 590 -12.60 31.28 -41.94
N THR A 591 -13.19 31.90 -40.92
CA THR A 591 -12.49 32.91 -40.11
C THR A 591 -11.45 32.27 -39.19
N LEU A 592 -11.77 31.12 -38.53
CA LEU A 592 -10.85 30.39 -37.67
C LEU A 592 -9.67 29.82 -38.44
N GLU A 593 -9.88 29.30 -39.66
CA GLU A 593 -8.82 28.87 -40.57
C GLU A 593 -7.91 30.03 -40.98
N ARG A 594 -8.50 31.17 -41.38
CA ARG A 594 -7.75 32.38 -41.77
C ARG A 594 -6.88 32.88 -40.61
N ASN A 595 -7.39 32.80 -39.38
CA ASN A 595 -6.67 33.20 -38.17
C ASN A 595 -5.66 32.12 -37.70
N LYS A 596 -5.51 31.02 -38.42
CA LYS A 596 -4.65 29.88 -38.08
C LYS A 596 -4.95 29.30 -36.69
N GLN A 597 -6.19 29.29 -36.27
CA GLN A 597 -6.64 28.72 -35.01
C GLN A 597 -7.09 27.28 -35.17
N VAL A 598 -7.56 26.91 -36.35
CA VAL A 598 -7.97 25.56 -36.71
C VAL A 598 -7.40 25.13 -38.06
N VAL A 599 -7.31 23.86 -38.25
CA VAL A 599 -7.03 23.23 -39.55
C VAL A 599 -8.22 22.36 -39.93
N VAL A 600 -8.72 22.52 -41.15
CA VAL A 600 -9.75 21.66 -41.73
C VAL A 600 -9.18 20.99 -42.96
N ARG A 601 -9.27 19.66 -43.03
CA ARG A 601 -8.83 18.85 -44.16
C ARG A 601 -9.92 17.81 -44.48
N GLY A 602 -10.56 17.96 -45.63
CA GLY A 602 -11.70 17.12 -46.01
C GLY A 602 -12.85 17.25 -45.01
N GLN A 603 -13.23 16.16 -44.38
CA GLN A 603 -14.33 16.11 -43.40
C GLN A 603 -13.84 16.16 -41.93
N ARG A 604 -12.60 16.54 -41.68
CA ARG A 604 -12.02 16.58 -40.34
C ARG A 604 -11.50 17.98 -40.00
N ALA A 605 -11.53 18.30 -38.70
CA ALA A 605 -11.01 19.53 -38.13
C ALA A 605 -10.20 19.24 -36.87
N GLY A 606 -9.17 20.04 -36.61
CA GLY A 606 -8.35 20.00 -35.40
C GLY A 606 -7.87 21.42 -35.07
N GLN A 607 -7.51 21.62 -33.80
CA GLN A 607 -6.98 22.89 -33.33
C GLN A 607 -5.47 22.96 -33.60
N LEU A 608 -4.96 24.16 -33.96
CA LEU A 608 -3.53 24.41 -34.08
C LEU A 608 -2.97 24.84 -32.70
N SER A 609 -1.99 24.09 -32.20
CA SER A 609 -1.22 24.48 -31.01
C SER A 609 -0.49 25.79 -31.29
N GLY A 610 -0.84 26.86 -30.56
CA GLY A 610 -0.19 28.19 -30.66
C GLY A 610 -1.11 29.37 -30.89
N GLY A 611 -2.41 29.16 -31.10
CA GLY A 611 -3.36 30.24 -31.41
C GLY A 611 -3.82 31.13 -30.25
N LEU A 612 -3.43 30.88 -29.02
CA LEU A 612 -3.87 31.61 -27.82
C LEU A 612 -2.80 32.41 -27.08
N SER A 613 -1.53 32.39 -27.51
CA SER A 613 -0.45 33.16 -26.86
C SER A 613 -0.32 34.63 -27.30
N GLY A 614 -1.20 35.15 -28.10
CA GLY A 614 -1.13 36.48 -28.69
C GLY A 614 -2.29 37.44 -28.38
N GLY A 615 -2.68 37.60 -27.07
CA GLY A 615 -3.83 38.45 -26.83
C GLY A 615 -4.02 39.10 -25.45
N LEU A 616 -3.06 39.04 -24.56
CA LEU A 616 -3.15 39.74 -23.24
C LEU A 616 -1.81 40.38 -22.79
N SER A 617 -1.08 41.01 -23.71
CA SER A 617 0.00 41.89 -23.29
C SER A 617 -0.10 43.21 -24.07
N GLY A 618 -0.58 44.25 -23.41
CA GLY A 618 -0.37 45.59 -23.91
C GLY A 618 -1.60 46.47 -23.96
N ARG A 619 -2.01 47.01 -22.81
CA ARG A 619 -2.45 48.42 -22.67
C ARG A 619 -2.53 48.74 -21.18
N GLY A 620 -1.68 49.70 -20.81
CA GLY A 620 -1.75 50.35 -19.53
C GLY A 620 -0.38 50.82 -19.03
N ALA A 621 0.20 51.78 -19.73
CA ALA A 621 1.13 52.73 -19.15
C ALA A 621 0.71 54.10 -19.66
N GLU A 622 -0.02 54.79 -18.84
CA GLU A 622 0.07 56.22 -18.53
C GLU A 622 -0.69 56.45 -17.22
#